data_3207fbace2c87f647b0aaf8562b33781
#
_entry.id   3207fbace2c87f647b0aaf8562b33781
#
_cell.length_a   1.000
_cell.length_b   1.000
_cell.length_c   1.000
_cell.angle_alpha   90.00
_cell.angle_beta   90.00
_cell.angle_gamma   90.00
#
_symmetry.space_group_name_H-M   'P 1'
#
loop_
_entity.id
_entity.type
_entity.pdbx_description
1 polymer ?
#
loop_
_entity_poly.entity_id
_entity_poly.type
_entity_poly.pdbx_seq_one_letter_code
_entity_poly.pdbx_strand_id
1 'polypeptide(L)'
;MTDSKDLIIISASCGKNLELSKKFQEKSNELQFNSEILDLTTFDIPLFNPRIHTKENIPVEIVEIKEKLFATEKWIICAPEYNGSIPPILSNLIAWLSVSGDDFRNLFNGQPIAIATFSGGVGLELLTSLR
;
A
#
# COMPACT_ATOMS: atom_id res chain seq x y z
N MET A 1 20.38 9.55 -2.38
CA MET A 1 20.15 8.38 -3.24
C MET A 1 19.17 7.46 -2.56
N THR A 2 18.00 7.31 -3.13
CA THR A 2 17.04 6.29 -2.69
C THR A 2 17.53 4.95 -3.23
N ASP A 3 17.82 4.00 -2.36
CA ASP A 3 18.02 2.62 -2.76
C ASP A 3 16.73 2.14 -3.42
N SER A 4 16.77 1.91 -4.74
CA SER A 4 15.63 1.36 -5.45
C SER A 4 15.37 -0.06 -4.94
N LYS A 5 14.11 -0.36 -4.67
CA LYS A 5 13.67 -1.70 -4.28
C LYS A 5 13.04 -2.38 -5.50
N ASP A 6 13.22 -3.69 -5.59
CA ASP A 6 12.56 -4.48 -6.64
C ASP A 6 11.09 -4.68 -6.35
N LEU A 7 10.73 -4.67 -5.07
CA LEU A 7 9.40 -4.98 -4.58
C LEU A 7 9.06 -4.17 -3.33
N ILE A 8 7.90 -3.56 -3.32
CA ILE A 8 7.28 -2.99 -2.12
C ILE A 8 6.12 -3.89 -1.69
N ILE A 9 6.09 -4.21 -0.41
CA ILE A 9 4.99 -4.98 0.20
C ILE A 9 4.26 -4.04 1.15
N ILE A 10 3.02 -3.71 0.83
CA ILE A 10 2.19 -2.83 1.66
C ILE A 10 1.37 -3.71 2.60
N SER A 11 1.52 -3.49 3.91
CA SER A 11 0.70 -4.15 4.91
C SER A 11 -0.32 -3.16 5.48
N ALA A 12 -1.60 -3.47 5.37
CA ALA A 12 -2.68 -2.66 5.92
C ALA A 12 -3.13 -3.15 7.31
N SER A 13 -2.25 -3.83 8.04
CA SER A 13 -2.51 -4.39 9.36
C SER A 13 -1.19 -4.61 10.09
N CYS A 14 -1.23 -4.60 11.40
CA CYS A 14 -0.10 -5.00 12.24
C CYS A 14 -0.23 -6.43 12.78
N GLY A 15 -1.25 -7.18 12.34
CA GLY A 15 -1.52 -8.56 12.76
C GLY A 15 -1.15 -9.60 11.69
N LYS A 16 -2.12 -10.46 11.34
CA LYS A 16 -1.90 -11.59 10.43
C LYS A 16 -1.45 -11.17 9.02
N ASN A 17 -1.92 -10.03 8.52
CA ASN A 17 -1.49 -9.55 7.21
C ASN A 17 -0.07 -8.98 7.24
N LEU A 18 0.41 -8.51 8.38
CA LEU A 18 1.83 -8.18 8.54
C LEU A 18 2.70 -9.45 8.55
N GLU A 19 2.24 -10.50 9.23
CA GLU A 19 2.91 -11.81 9.18
C GLU A 19 2.97 -12.35 7.75
N LEU A 20 1.88 -12.23 7.00
CA LEU A 20 1.83 -12.59 5.58
C LEU A 20 2.82 -11.77 4.76
N SER A 21 2.91 -10.47 5.01
CA SER A 21 3.87 -9.58 4.36
C SER A 21 5.31 -10.01 4.61
N LYS A 22 5.63 -10.42 5.83
CA LYS A 22 6.96 -10.92 6.19
C LYS A 22 7.30 -12.23 5.47
N LYS A 23 6.31 -13.11 5.26
CA LYS A 23 6.52 -14.33 4.48
C LYS A 23 6.81 -14.03 3.02
N PHE A 24 6.12 -13.06 2.41
CA PHE A 24 6.44 -12.59 1.07
C PHE A 24 7.85 -12.00 1.01
N GLN A 25 8.26 -11.25 2.02
CA GLN A 25 9.62 -10.69 2.08
C GLN A 25 10.67 -11.78 2.16
N GLU A 26 10.48 -12.78 3.02
CA GLU A 26 11.39 -13.94 3.11
C GLU A 26 11.53 -14.64 1.77
N LYS A 27 10.39 -14.86 1.10
CA LYS A 27 10.39 -15.52 -0.21
C LYS A 27 11.07 -14.68 -1.28
N SER A 28 10.85 -13.37 -1.27
CA SER A 28 11.54 -12.46 -2.19
C SER A 28 13.04 -12.47 -1.98
N ASN A 29 13.48 -12.51 -0.72
CA ASN A 29 14.92 -12.61 -0.38
C ASN A 29 15.54 -13.91 -0.90
N GLU A 30 14.83 -15.05 -0.75
CA GLU A 30 15.28 -16.33 -1.32
C GLU A 30 15.45 -16.25 -2.85
N LEU A 31 14.61 -15.48 -3.52
CA LEU A 31 14.66 -15.26 -4.96
C LEU A 31 15.60 -14.11 -5.36
N GLN A 32 16.35 -13.56 -4.41
CA GLN A 32 17.31 -12.47 -4.59
C GLN A 32 16.68 -11.15 -5.04
N PHE A 33 15.42 -10.91 -4.69
CA PHE A 33 14.75 -9.61 -4.86
C PHE A 33 14.95 -8.74 -3.61
N ASN A 34 15.32 -7.49 -3.82
CA ASN A 34 15.41 -6.51 -2.75
C ASN A 34 14.01 -5.95 -2.46
N SER A 35 13.46 -6.21 -1.27
CA SER A 35 12.10 -5.80 -0.92
C SER A 35 12.05 -4.97 0.36
N GLU A 36 11.02 -4.14 0.45
CA GLU A 36 10.72 -3.36 1.66
C GLU A 36 9.25 -3.54 2.03
N ILE A 37 8.98 -3.69 3.33
CA ILE A 37 7.61 -3.69 3.85
C ILE A 37 7.25 -2.27 4.29
N LEU A 38 6.14 -1.75 3.78
CA LEU A 38 5.49 -0.55 4.28
C LEU A 38 4.33 -0.99 5.18
N ASP A 39 4.55 -0.95 6.48
CA ASP A 39 3.49 -1.18 7.46
C ASP A 39 2.73 0.12 7.66
N LEU A 40 1.53 0.23 7.09
CA LEU A 40 0.73 1.45 7.14
C LEU A 40 0.33 1.83 8.56
N THR A 41 0.34 0.88 9.49
CA THR A 41 -0.01 1.17 10.90
C THR A 41 1.06 1.96 11.63
N THR A 42 2.26 2.08 11.07
CA THR A 42 3.37 2.85 11.65
C THR A 42 3.43 4.30 11.16
N PHE A 43 2.61 4.66 10.18
CA PHE A 43 2.56 6.02 9.64
C PHE A 43 1.40 6.79 10.28
N ASP A 44 1.65 8.03 10.64
CA ASP A 44 0.63 8.93 11.17
C ASP A 44 -0.01 9.72 10.01
N ILE A 45 -0.86 9.03 9.24
CA ILE A 45 -1.54 9.62 8.09
C ILE A 45 -2.90 10.13 8.54
N PRO A 46 -3.18 11.45 8.40
CA PRO A 46 -4.49 11.98 8.76
C PRO A 46 -5.59 11.42 7.85
N LEU A 47 -6.81 11.38 8.37
CA LEU A 47 -7.97 11.01 7.57
C LEU A 47 -8.15 12.05 6.46
N PHE A 48 -8.20 11.58 5.22
CA PHE A 48 -8.40 12.44 4.06
C PHE A 48 -9.77 13.14 4.15
N ASN A 49 -9.75 14.46 3.99
CA ASN A 49 -10.96 15.29 3.96
C ASN A 49 -10.81 16.30 2.81
N PRO A 50 -11.59 16.17 1.72
CA PRO A 50 -11.43 17.02 0.53
C PRO A 50 -11.73 18.50 0.78
N ARG A 51 -12.39 18.84 1.88
CA ARG A 51 -12.67 20.22 2.25
C ARG A 51 -11.44 20.92 2.84
N ILE A 52 -10.57 20.18 3.51
CA ILE A 52 -9.40 20.69 4.25
C ILE A 52 -8.11 20.44 3.47
N HIS A 53 -7.99 19.30 2.81
CA HIS A 53 -6.76 18.81 2.22
C HIS A 53 -6.75 19.08 0.72
N THR A 54 -5.72 19.77 0.26
CA THR A 54 -5.52 20.15 -1.14
C THR A 54 -4.18 19.62 -1.64
N LYS A 55 -3.91 19.80 -2.94
CA LYS A 55 -2.62 19.46 -3.54
C LYS A 55 -1.42 20.18 -2.90
N GLU A 56 -1.68 21.30 -2.22
CA GLU A 56 -0.62 22.13 -1.61
C GLU A 56 -0.27 21.73 -0.18
N ASN A 57 -1.12 20.94 0.48
CA ASN A 57 -0.89 20.51 1.87
C ASN A 57 -0.87 19.00 2.05
N ILE A 58 -0.17 18.31 1.18
CA ILE A 58 0.01 16.86 1.26
C ILE A 58 0.90 16.52 2.47
N PRO A 59 0.48 15.58 3.35
CA PRO A 59 1.31 15.14 4.46
C PRO A 59 2.65 14.57 4.00
N VAL A 60 3.70 14.82 4.79
CA VAL A 60 5.05 14.34 4.47
C VAL A 60 5.10 12.81 4.35
N GLU A 61 4.33 12.10 5.14
CA GLU A 61 4.23 10.63 5.10
C GLU A 61 3.70 10.13 3.76
N ILE A 62 2.76 10.86 3.16
CA ILE A 62 2.23 10.53 1.84
C ILE A 62 3.28 10.78 0.77
N VAL A 63 4.02 11.88 0.87
CA VAL A 63 5.12 12.17 -0.06
C VAL A 63 6.18 11.08 0.00
N GLU A 64 6.57 10.65 1.19
CA GLU A 64 7.54 9.57 1.40
C GLU A 64 7.07 8.25 0.78
N ILE A 65 5.83 7.85 1.07
CA ILE A 65 5.26 6.61 0.52
C ILE A 65 5.20 6.69 -1.00
N LYS A 66 4.73 7.80 -1.54
CA LYS A 66 4.62 8.01 -2.99
C LYS A 66 5.98 7.88 -3.67
N GLU A 67 7.02 8.49 -3.13
CA GLU A 67 8.38 8.40 -3.67
C GLU A 67 8.87 6.95 -3.71
N LYS A 68 8.65 6.20 -2.64
CA LYS A 68 9.02 4.78 -2.58
C LYS A 68 8.26 3.95 -3.62
N LEU A 69 6.97 4.20 -3.79
CA LEU A 69 6.16 3.49 -4.77
C LEU A 69 6.58 3.79 -6.21
N PHE A 70 6.88 5.05 -6.52
CA PHE A 70 7.40 5.42 -7.85
C PHE A 70 8.76 4.82 -8.17
N ALA A 71 9.60 4.63 -7.16
CA ALA A 71 10.93 4.05 -7.33
C ALA A 71 10.92 2.52 -7.46
N THR A 72 9.74 1.89 -7.42
CA THR A 72 9.60 0.43 -7.37
C THR A 72 8.70 -0.04 -8.51
N GLU A 73 9.10 -1.12 -9.16
CA GLU A 73 8.39 -1.66 -10.32
C GLU A 73 7.21 -2.57 -9.97
N LYS A 74 7.20 -3.16 -8.77
CA LYS A 74 6.22 -4.17 -8.38
C LYS A 74 5.76 -3.97 -6.96
N TRP A 75 4.46 -4.20 -6.71
CA TRP A 75 3.89 -4.11 -5.37
C TRP A 75 3.14 -5.38 -4.99
N ILE A 76 3.12 -5.69 -3.71
CA ILE A 76 2.18 -6.64 -3.11
C ILE A 76 1.41 -5.87 -2.05
N ILE A 77 0.09 -5.99 -2.05
CA ILE A 77 -0.78 -5.41 -1.02
C ILE A 77 -1.35 -6.54 -0.20
N CYS A 78 -1.05 -6.56 1.10
CA CYS A 78 -1.59 -7.49 2.07
C CYS A 78 -2.56 -6.75 2.99
N ALA A 79 -3.82 -7.10 2.95
CA ALA A 79 -4.86 -6.39 3.68
C ALA A 79 -5.91 -7.33 4.27
N PRO A 80 -6.40 -7.06 5.49
CA PRO A 80 -7.54 -7.78 6.03
C PRO A 80 -8.84 -7.28 5.38
N GLU A 81 -9.85 -8.14 5.39
CA GLU A 81 -11.21 -7.75 5.04
C GLU A 81 -11.94 -7.30 6.32
N TYR A 82 -12.37 -6.05 6.36
CA TYR A 82 -13.15 -5.52 7.47
C TYR A 82 -14.55 -5.18 6.98
N ASN A 83 -15.57 -5.78 7.62
CA ASN A 83 -16.97 -5.55 7.26
C ASN A 83 -17.26 -5.78 5.77
N GLY A 84 -16.64 -6.80 5.18
CA GLY A 84 -16.80 -7.12 3.76
C GLY A 84 -16.16 -6.08 2.83
N SER A 85 -15.14 -5.34 3.26
CA SER A 85 -14.58 -4.25 2.47
C SER A 85 -13.08 -4.06 2.70
N ILE A 86 -12.53 -3.08 1.99
CA ILE A 86 -11.16 -2.62 2.13
C ILE A 86 -10.97 -1.95 3.49
N PRO A 87 -9.88 -2.23 4.23
CA PRO A 87 -9.64 -1.57 5.50
C PRO A 87 -9.50 -0.05 5.33
N PRO A 88 -10.03 0.75 6.27
CA PRO A 88 -9.98 2.22 6.17
C PRO A 88 -8.60 2.81 5.96
N ILE A 89 -7.57 2.22 6.59
CA ILE A 89 -6.20 2.70 6.47
C ILE A 89 -5.68 2.60 5.03
N LEU A 90 -6.08 1.57 4.29
CA LEU A 90 -5.70 1.39 2.90
C LEU A 90 -6.51 2.31 1.97
N SER A 91 -7.82 2.40 2.16
CA SER A 91 -8.67 3.34 1.42
C SER A 91 -8.21 4.77 1.59
N ASN A 92 -7.82 5.13 2.82
CA ASN A 92 -7.31 6.46 3.13
C ASN A 92 -6.00 6.75 2.39
N LEU A 93 -5.08 5.80 2.37
CA LEU A 93 -3.83 5.94 1.60
C LEU A 93 -4.12 6.16 0.11
N ILE A 94 -5.00 5.35 -0.47
CA ILE A 94 -5.35 5.46 -1.89
C ILE A 94 -5.98 6.84 -2.18
N ALA A 95 -6.86 7.33 -1.30
CA ALA A 95 -7.45 8.66 -1.44
C ALA A 95 -6.38 9.76 -1.46
N TRP A 96 -5.43 9.72 -0.55
CA TRP A 96 -4.32 10.66 -0.52
C TRP A 96 -3.44 10.58 -1.76
N LEU A 97 -3.08 9.39 -2.20
CA LEU A 97 -2.26 9.19 -3.40
C LEU A 97 -2.97 9.74 -4.64
N SER A 98 -4.30 9.64 -4.69
CA SER A 98 -5.10 10.12 -5.83
C SER A 98 -5.10 11.64 -5.98
N VAL A 99 -4.82 12.40 -4.93
CA VAL A 99 -4.78 13.87 -4.95
C VAL A 99 -3.37 14.44 -4.82
N SER A 100 -2.37 13.59 -4.69
CA SER A 100 -0.98 13.99 -4.43
C SER A 100 -0.21 14.41 -5.69
N GLY A 101 -0.76 15.30 -6.48
CA GLY A 101 -0.16 15.82 -7.70
C GLY A 101 -0.93 15.44 -8.96
N ASP A 102 -0.40 15.82 -10.11
CA ASP A 102 -1.07 15.58 -11.41
C ASP A 102 -0.68 14.24 -12.04
N ASP A 103 0.22 13.51 -11.40
CA ASP A 103 0.81 12.27 -11.90
C ASP A 103 0.26 11.00 -11.24
N PHE A 104 -0.81 11.09 -10.44
CA PHE A 104 -1.33 9.95 -9.68
C PHE A 104 -1.66 8.73 -10.56
N ARG A 105 -2.12 8.98 -11.79
CA ARG A 105 -2.43 7.90 -12.73
C ARG A 105 -1.19 7.13 -13.14
N ASN A 106 -0.06 7.80 -13.27
CA ASN A 106 1.22 7.18 -13.62
C ASN A 106 1.71 6.24 -12.52
N LEU A 107 1.32 6.51 -11.27
CA LEU A 107 1.66 5.64 -10.15
C LEU A 107 1.01 4.25 -10.29
N PHE A 108 -0.20 4.20 -10.81
CA PHE A 108 -0.98 2.95 -10.92
C PHE A 108 -0.97 2.33 -12.31
N ASN A 109 -0.78 3.13 -13.35
CA ASN A 109 -0.86 2.66 -14.74
C ASN A 109 0.27 1.70 -15.09
N GLY A 110 -0.11 0.51 -15.54
CA GLY A 110 0.85 -0.51 -15.97
C GLY A 110 1.66 -1.12 -14.82
N GLN A 111 1.32 -0.81 -13.58
CA GLN A 111 2.02 -1.29 -12.41
C GLN A 111 1.60 -2.72 -12.08
N PRO A 112 2.52 -3.70 -12.08
CA PRO A 112 2.20 -5.05 -11.60
C PRO A 112 1.92 -5.02 -10.10
N ILE A 113 0.68 -5.35 -9.71
CA ILE A 113 0.25 -5.38 -8.32
C ILE A 113 -0.35 -6.75 -8.01
N ALA A 114 0.18 -7.43 -7.01
CA ALA A 114 -0.45 -8.60 -6.42
C ALA A 114 -1.22 -8.18 -5.17
N ILE A 115 -2.38 -8.76 -4.97
CA ILE A 115 -3.20 -8.53 -3.79
C ILE A 115 -3.38 -9.84 -3.04
N ALA A 116 -3.21 -9.78 -1.72
CA ALA A 116 -3.29 -10.94 -0.84
C ALA A 116 -4.01 -10.59 0.45
N THR A 117 -4.65 -11.57 1.05
CA THR A 117 -5.36 -11.37 2.31
C THR A 117 -5.23 -12.60 3.19
N PHE A 118 -5.16 -12.34 4.50
CA PHE A 118 -5.45 -13.31 5.53
C PHE A 118 -6.70 -12.80 6.25
N SER A 119 -7.82 -13.48 6.08
CA SER A 119 -9.13 -13.07 6.62
C SER A 119 -9.80 -14.26 7.30
N GLY A 120 -10.75 -13.98 8.21
CA GLY A 120 -11.53 -15.02 8.87
C GLY A 120 -12.48 -15.79 7.94
N GLY A 121 -12.79 -15.23 6.77
CA GLY A 121 -13.50 -15.88 5.67
C GLY A 121 -12.59 -16.04 4.46
N VAL A 122 -13.17 -16.04 3.26
CA VAL A 122 -12.40 -16.20 2.02
C VAL A 122 -11.79 -14.88 1.49
N GLY A 123 -12.16 -13.73 2.08
CA GLY A 123 -11.66 -12.43 1.66
C GLY A 123 -12.09 -11.98 0.27
N LEU A 124 -13.16 -12.56 -0.26
CA LEU A 124 -13.59 -12.34 -1.65
C LEU A 124 -13.96 -10.89 -1.93
N GLU A 125 -14.68 -10.26 -1.01
CA GLU A 125 -15.13 -8.86 -1.18
C GLU A 125 -13.94 -7.89 -1.21
N LEU A 126 -12.97 -8.10 -0.33
CA LEU A 126 -11.73 -7.32 -0.33
C LEU A 126 -10.99 -7.47 -1.66
N LEU A 127 -10.73 -8.70 -2.08
CA LEU A 127 -9.97 -8.97 -3.31
C LEU A 127 -10.69 -8.42 -4.54
N THR A 128 -12.01 -8.53 -4.59
CA THR A 128 -12.82 -7.98 -5.68
C THR A 128 -12.76 -6.45 -5.70
N SER A 129 -12.81 -5.81 -4.54
CA SER A 129 -12.78 -4.34 -4.44
C SER A 129 -11.42 -3.75 -4.77
N LEU A 130 -10.33 -4.46 -4.49
CA LEU A 130 -8.96 -4.01 -4.82
C LEU A 130 -8.59 -4.26 -6.28
N ARG A 131 -9.28 -5.12 -6.97
CA ARG A 131 -9.02 -5.49 -8.35
C ARG A 131 -9.45 -4.41 -9.34
#